data_7abc39d5c224364adee4d1d573f8db77
#
_entry.id   7abc39d5c224364adee4d1d573f8db77
#
_cell.length_a   1.000
_cell.length_b   1.000
_cell.length_c   1.000
_cell.angle_alpha   90.00
_cell.angle_beta   90.00
_cell.angle_gamma   90.00
#
_symmetry.space_group_name_H-M   'P 1'
#
loop_
_entity.id
_entity.type
_entity.pdbx_description
1 polymer ?
#
loop_
_entity_poly.entity_id
_entity_poly.type
_entity_poly.pdbx_seq_one_letter_code
_entity_poly.pdbx_strand_id
1 'polypeptide(L)'
;MNDIEHNKAQCWCNRLHKLMKEKNYTQKSFLKEYKEKYGGGTQANISRWLRVGSKIENGKTIGFPSYETMSNLADFFGVSVGYLIGETDYESFEMEKVCEFLGLEEETVKAIKGITSGENMGIGANSMY
;
A
#
# COMPACT_ATOMS: atom_id res chain seq x y z
N MET A 1 -21.93 -5.97 -1.84
CA MET A 1 -21.24 -4.85 -1.13
C MET A 1 -22.13 -3.64 -1.13
N ASN A 2 -22.13 -2.92 -0.02
CA ASN A 2 -22.83 -1.65 0.04
C ASN A 2 -21.90 -0.54 -0.46
N ASP A 3 -22.38 0.69 -0.50
CA ASP A 3 -21.60 1.81 -1.04
C ASP A 3 -20.31 2.07 -0.28
N ILE A 4 -20.35 1.93 1.03
CA ILE A 4 -19.17 2.15 1.87
C ILE A 4 -18.11 1.11 1.55
N GLU A 5 -18.51 -0.14 1.44
CA GLU A 5 -17.59 -1.21 1.11
C GLU A 5 -17.04 -1.07 -0.30
N HIS A 6 -17.86 -0.61 -1.25
CA HIS A 6 -17.41 -0.38 -2.62
C HIS A 6 -16.36 0.72 -2.65
N ASN A 7 -16.55 1.78 -1.89
CA ASN A 7 -15.58 2.87 -1.82
C ASN A 7 -14.26 2.39 -1.23
N LYS A 8 -14.33 1.55 -0.19
CA LYS A 8 -13.12 0.97 0.40
C LYS A 8 -12.43 0.03 -0.57
N ALA A 9 -13.20 -0.76 -1.31
CA ALA A 9 -12.65 -1.68 -2.29
C ALA A 9 -11.95 -0.94 -3.42
N GLN A 10 -12.54 0.14 -3.89
CA GLN A 10 -11.93 0.94 -4.94
C GLN A 10 -10.63 1.58 -4.45
N CYS A 11 -10.64 2.10 -3.23
CA CYS A 11 -9.45 2.69 -2.63
C CYS A 11 -8.34 1.64 -2.49
N TRP A 12 -8.70 0.45 -2.01
CA TRP A 12 -7.78 -0.67 -1.89
C TRP A 12 -7.12 -0.98 -3.23
N CYS A 13 -7.91 -1.16 -4.29
CA CYS A 13 -7.38 -1.48 -5.60
C CYS A 13 -6.48 -0.37 -6.13
N ASN A 14 -6.93 0.88 -6.03
CA ASN A 14 -6.16 2.02 -6.54
C ASN A 14 -4.83 2.16 -5.82
N ARG A 15 -4.84 2.03 -4.50
CA ARG A 15 -3.63 2.20 -3.70
C ARG A 15 -2.67 1.03 -3.87
N LEU A 16 -3.21 -0.18 -3.98
CA LEU A 16 -2.38 -1.36 -4.20
C LEU A 16 -1.67 -1.29 -5.56
N HIS A 17 -2.41 -0.90 -6.60
CA HIS A 17 -1.81 -0.72 -7.93
C HIS A 17 -0.76 0.41 -7.91
N LYS A 18 -1.05 1.50 -7.21
CA LYS A 18 -0.12 2.61 -7.08
C LYS A 18 1.19 2.16 -6.42
N LEU A 19 1.08 1.41 -5.33
CA LEU A 19 2.25 0.94 -4.60
C LEU A 19 3.08 -0.02 -5.45
N MET A 20 2.43 -0.91 -6.19
CA MET A 20 3.13 -1.81 -7.10
C MET A 20 3.88 -1.04 -8.17
N LYS A 21 3.24 -0.02 -8.72
CA LYS A 21 3.84 0.80 -9.76
C LYS A 21 5.04 1.59 -9.22
N GLU A 22 4.90 2.16 -8.04
CA GLU A 22 5.98 2.94 -7.43
C GLU A 22 7.21 2.07 -7.15
N LYS A 23 7.00 0.81 -6.82
CA LYS A 23 8.09 -0.10 -6.53
C LYS A 23 8.49 -0.96 -7.73
N ASN A 24 7.92 -0.67 -8.88
CA ASN A 24 8.21 -1.38 -10.12
C ASN A 24 7.94 -2.89 -10.06
N TYR A 25 6.90 -3.30 -9.34
CA TYR A 25 6.51 -4.70 -9.30
C TYR A 25 5.58 -5.05 -10.46
N THR A 26 5.80 -6.23 -11.02
CA THR A 26 4.82 -6.88 -11.87
C THR A 26 4.11 -7.88 -10.97
N GLN A 27 3.00 -8.45 -11.42
CA GLN A 27 2.32 -9.48 -10.62
C GLN A 27 3.26 -10.66 -10.34
N LYS A 28 4.09 -11.01 -11.31
CA LYS A 28 5.02 -12.12 -11.17
C LYS A 28 6.11 -11.84 -10.15
N SER A 29 6.74 -10.67 -10.20
CA SER A 29 7.79 -10.33 -9.24
C SER A 29 7.22 -10.13 -7.84
N PHE A 30 6.03 -9.57 -7.73
CA PHE A 30 5.35 -9.41 -6.46
C PHE A 30 5.05 -10.78 -5.85
N LEU A 31 4.52 -11.71 -6.64
CA LEU A 31 4.22 -13.05 -6.18
C LEU A 31 5.47 -13.73 -5.61
N LYS A 32 6.57 -13.61 -6.32
CA LYS A 32 7.81 -14.23 -5.90
C LYS A 32 8.26 -13.71 -4.54
N GLU A 33 8.31 -12.40 -4.37
CA GLU A 33 8.76 -11.80 -3.12
C GLU A 33 7.78 -12.02 -1.98
N TYR A 34 6.49 -11.97 -2.26
CA TYR A 34 5.48 -12.21 -1.24
C TYR A 34 5.59 -13.63 -0.72
N LYS A 35 5.75 -14.61 -1.62
CA LYS A 35 5.91 -16.01 -1.22
C LYS A 35 7.15 -16.21 -0.38
N GLU A 36 8.24 -15.57 -0.75
CA GLU A 36 9.48 -15.68 0.00
C GLU A 36 9.35 -15.14 1.42
N LYS A 37 8.58 -14.08 1.57
CA LYS A 37 8.45 -13.43 2.87
C LYS A 37 7.37 -14.05 3.75
N TYR A 38 6.23 -14.39 3.17
CA TYR A 38 5.08 -14.85 3.96
C TYR A 38 4.70 -16.32 3.72
N GLY A 39 5.26 -16.92 2.72
CA GLY A 39 5.07 -18.34 2.46
C GLY A 39 3.80 -18.75 1.76
N GLY A 40 2.93 -17.82 1.43
CA GLY A 40 1.67 -18.17 0.78
C GLY A 40 1.42 -17.36 -0.46
N GLY A 41 0.29 -17.60 -1.08
CA GLY A 41 -0.11 -16.82 -2.23
C GLY A 41 0.08 -17.55 -3.56
N THR A 42 -0.83 -17.29 -4.47
CA THR A 42 -0.77 -17.84 -5.83
C THR A 42 -1.08 -16.70 -6.79
N GLN A 43 -0.83 -16.93 -8.08
CA GLN A 43 -1.14 -15.95 -9.10
C GLN A 43 -2.64 -15.60 -9.06
N ALA A 44 -3.49 -16.58 -8.82
CA ALA A 44 -4.93 -16.36 -8.72
C ALA A 44 -5.27 -15.47 -7.53
N ASN A 45 -4.60 -15.68 -6.39
CA ASN A 45 -4.81 -14.84 -5.22
C ASN A 45 -4.43 -13.39 -5.50
N ILE A 46 -3.27 -13.17 -6.10
CA ILE A 46 -2.81 -11.82 -6.41
C ILE A 46 -3.78 -11.13 -7.35
N SER A 47 -4.24 -11.82 -8.37
CA SER A 47 -5.22 -11.28 -9.30
C SER A 47 -6.49 -10.85 -8.57
N ARG A 48 -6.95 -11.64 -7.60
CA ARG A 48 -8.13 -11.30 -6.81
C ARG A 48 -7.87 -10.08 -5.91
N TRP A 49 -6.71 -10.04 -5.26
CA TRP A 49 -6.38 -8.91 -4.39
C TRP A 49 -6.38 -7.59 -5.15
N LEU A 50 -5.96 -7.62 -6.40
CA LEU A 50 -5.91 -6.42 -7.23
C LEU A 50 -7.27 -6.03 -7.81
N ARG A 51 -8.28 -6.89 -7.66
CA ARG A 51 -9.60 -6.63 -8.23
C ARG A 51 -10.74 -6.70 -7.21
N VAL A 52 -10.44 -6.46 -5.94
CA VAL A 52 -11.47 -6.45 -4.89
C VAL A 52 -12.59 -5.49 -5.28
N GLY A 53 -13.83 -5.92 -5.13
CA GLY A 53 -14.98 -5.13 -5.48
C GLY A 53 -15.49 -5.33 -6.90
N SER A 54 -14.70 -6.02 -7.74
CA SER A 54 -15.12 -6.31 -9.12
C SER A 54 -16.03 -7.52 -9.16
N LYS A 55 -16.88 -7.60 -10.15
CA LYS A 55 -17.74 -8.76 -10.33
C LYS A 55 -17.07 -9.79 -11.21
N ILE A 56 -17.24 -11.06 -10.86
CA ILE A 56 -16.74 -12.15 -11.67
C ILE A 56 -17.90 -12.69 -12.51
N GLU A 57 -17.61 -13.62 -13.43
CA GLU A 57 -18.61 -14.13 -14.39
C GLU A 57 -19.92 -14.58 -13.80
N ASN A 58 -19.90 -15.19 -12.64
CA ASN A 58 -21.13 -15.69 -12.03
C ASN A 58 -21.90 -14.59 -11.27
N GLY A 59 -21.51 -13.34 -11.42
CA GLY A 59 -22.21 -12.23 -10.77
C GLY A 59 -21.79 -11.96 -9.34
N LYS A 60 -20.93 -12.78 -8.78
CA LYS A 60 -20.45 -12.56 -7.42
C LYS A 60 -19.37 -11.49 -7.40
N THR A 61 -19.29 -10.78 -6.30
CA THR A 61 -18.28 -9.73 -6.12
C THR A 61 -17.06 -10.31 -5.44
N ILE A 62 -15.87 -9.93 -5.91
CA ILE A 62 -14.63 -10.34 -5.26
C ILE A 62 -14.52 -9.58 -3.96
N GLY A 63 -14.46 -10.30 -2.86
CA GLY A 63 -14.36 -9.68 -1.53
C GLY A 63 -12.94 -9.38 -1.13
N PHE A 64 -12.78 -8.72 0.01
CA PHE A 64 -11.47 -8.47 0.56
C PHE A 64 -10.84 -9.78 1.02
N PRO A 65 -9.50 -9.87 1.02
CA PRO A 65 -8.83 -11.03 1.57
C PRO A 65 -8.99 -10.99 3.09
N SER A 66 -8.52 -12.03 3.78
CA SER A 66 -8.59 -12.06 5.24
C SER A 66 -7.76 -10.92 5.84
N TYR A 67 -8.04 -10.60 7.09
CA TYR A 67 -7.30 -9.55 7.78
C TYR A 67 -5.80 -9.89 7.83
N GLU A 68 -5.46 -11.17 8.01
CA GLU A 68 -4.08 -11.59 8.02
C GLU A 68 -3.39 -11.26 6.70
N THR A 69 -4.05 -11.56 5.58
CA THR A 69 -3.51 -11.24 4.26
C THR A 69 -3.40 -9.73 4.06
N MET A 70 -4.43 -8.98 4.49
CA MET A 70 -4.37 -7.52 4.38
C MET A 70 -3.21 -6.95 5.20
N SER A 71 -2.97 -7.50 6.39
CA SER A 71 -1.84 -7.07 7.23
C SER A 71 -0.51 -7.41 6.58
N ASN A 72 -0.42 -8.58 5.96
CA ASN A 72 0.81 -8.97 5.26
C ASN A 72 1.09 -8.04 4.08
N LEU A 73 0.05 -7.66 3.33
CA LEU A 73 0.21 -6.75 2.21
C LEU A 73 0.62 -5.36 2.67
N ALA A 74 0.03 -4.90 3.76
CA ALA A 74 0.39 -3.61 4.34
C ALA A 74 1.86 -3.62 4.79
N ASP A 75 2.27 -4.69 5.47
CA ASP A 75 3.65 -4.84 5.91
C ASP A 75 4.60 -4.91 4.71
N PHE A 76 4.21 -5.65 3.67
CA PHE A 76 5.02 -5.81 2.48
C PHE A 76 5.33 -4.45 1.82
N PHE A 77 4.34 -3.58 1.76
CA PHE A 77 4.50 -2.26 1.15
C PHE A 77 4.87 -1.15 2.14
N GLY A 78 4.97 -1.48 3.42
CA GLY A 78 5.34 -0.49 4.44
C GLY A 78 4.27 0.55 4.72
N VAL A 79 3.01 0.16 4.60
CA VAL A 79 1.89 1.07 4.85
C VAL A 79 0.95 0.45 5.87
N SER A 80 -0.08 1.18 6.29
CA SER A 80 -1.07 0.63 7.21
C SER A 80 -2.25 0.04 6.44
N VAL A 81 -2.96 -0.90 7.06
CA VAL A 81 -4.18 -1.43 6.48
C VAL A 81 -5.20 -0.30 6.29
N GLY A 82 -5.27 0.63 7.25
CA GLY A 82 -6.17 1.79 7.15
C GLY A 82 -5.91 2.62 5.90
N TYR A 83 -4.65 2.79 5.54
CA TYR A 83 -4.31 3.49 4.31
C TYR A 83 -4.85 2.72 3.08
N LEU A 84 -4.65 1.41 3.06
CA LEU A 84 -5.07 0.61 1.92
C LEU A 84 -6.58 0.65 1.70
N ILE A 85 -7.37 0.69 2.75
CA ILE A 85 -8.82 0.70 2.62
C ILE A 85 -9.44 2.10 2.68
N GLY A 86 -8.61 3.12 2.72
CA GLY A 86 -9.08 4.50 2.63
C GLY A 86 -9.58 5.13 3.92
N GLU A 87 -9.28 4.52 5.06
CA GLU A 87 -9.66 5.12 6.34
C GLU A 87 -8.74 6.28 6.71
N THR A 88 -7.55 6.33 6.11
CA THR A 88 -6.66 7.46 6.28
C THR A 88 -5.95 7.71 4.95
N ASP A 89 -5.55 8.94 4.72
CA ASP A 89 -4.78 9.31 3.53
C ASP A 89 -3.28 9.21 3.77
N TYR A 90 -2.86 8.90 4.99
CA TYR A 90 -1.45 8.78 5.33
C TYR A 90 -1.02 7.32 5.32
N GLU A 91 0.14 7.04 4.74
CA GLU A 91 0.63 5.67 4.60
C GLU A 91 0.93 5.00 5.93
N SER A 92 1.27 5.78 6.96
CA SER A 92 1.51 5.22 8.28
C SER A 92 1.08 6.20 9.35
N PHE A 93 0.93 5.70 10.57
CA PHE A 93 0.58 6.54 11.70
C PHE A 93 1.69 7.58 11.96
N GLU A 94 2.94 7.17 11.83
CA GLU A 94 4.06 8.08 12.01
C GLU A 94 4.03 9.19 10.97
N MET A 95 3.72 8.87 9.73
CA MET A 95 3.64 9.87 8.67
C MET A 95 2.52 10.86 8.98
N GLU A 96 1.38 10.39 9.46
CA GLU A 96 0.28 11.26 9.84
C GLU A 96 0.72 12.24 10.92
N LYS A 97 1.43 11.75 11.95
CA LYS A 97 1.88 12.59 13.04
C LYS A 97 2.88 13.64 12.58
N VAL A 98 3.79 13.26 11.69
CA VAL A 98 4.78 14.19 11.16
C VAL A 98 4.10 15.28 10.33
N CYS A 99 3.14 14.91 9.49
CA CYS A 99 2.42 15.88 8.67
C CYS A 99 1.63 16.86 9.53
N GLU A 100 0.96 16.37 10.56
CA GLU A 100 0.21 17.22 11.48
C GLU A 100 1.14 18.18 12.22
N PHE A 101 2.28 17.68 12.67
CA PHE A 101 3.21 18.49 13.42
C PHE A 101 3.83 19.60 12.55
N LEU A 102 4.20 19.27 11.32
CA LEU A 102 4.83 20.24 10.43
C LEU A 102 3.84 21.10 9.65
N GLY A 103 2.58 20.71 9.63
CA GLY A 103 1.58 21.40 8.82
C GLY A 103 1.81 21.21 7.32
N LEU A 104 2.43 20.08 6.94
CA LEU A 104 2.75 19.80 5.55
C LEU A 104 2.00 18.58 5.03
N GLU A 105 1.86 18.48 3.73
CA GLU A 105 1.24 17.34 3.10
C GLU A 105 2.24 16.19 3.06
N GLU A 106 1.74 14.97 2.98
CA GLU A 106 2.57 13.78 2.97
C GLU A 106 3.60 13.78 1.85
N GLU A 107 3.20 14.20 0.65
CA GLU A 107 4.11 14.23 -0.49
C GLU A 107 5.31 15.15 -0.22
N THR A 108 5.07 16.27 0.43
CA THR A 108 6.14 17.21 0.79
C THR A 108 7.08 16.59 1.81
N VAL A 109 6.52 15.91 2.82
CA VAL A 109 7.33 15.26 3.85
C VAL A 109 8.17 14.15 3.23
N LYS A 110 7.60 13.37 2.33
CA LYS A 110 8.33 12.31 1.64
C LYS A 110 9.48 12.87 0.81
N ALA A 111 9.25 13.97 0.13
CA ALA A 111 10.29 14.61 -0.68
C ALA A 111 11.46 15.04 0.18
N ILE A 112 11.19 15.64 1.33
CA ILE A 112 12.21 16.05 2.26
C ILE A 112 13.00 14.85 2.78
N LYS A 113 12.30 13.79 3.18
CA LYS A 113 12.95 12.58 3.67
C LYS A 113 13.78 11.92 2.57
N GLY A 114 13.29 11.92 1.36
CA GLY A 114 14.00 11.35 0.23
C GLY A 114 15.31 12.08 -0.03
N ILE A 115 15.30 13.38 0.08
CA ILE A 115 16.49 14.17 -0.11
C ILE A 115 17.49 13.91 1.01
N THR A 116 16.99 13.85 2.24
CA THR A 116 17.87 13.65 3.36
C THR A 116 18.40 12.23 3.44
N SER A 117 17.62 11.28 3.03
CA SER A 117 18.06 9.92 3.06
C SER A 117 19.04 9.72 1.98
N GLY A 118 19.10 10.60 1.13
CA GLY A 118 19.96 10.59 0.09
C GLY A 118 20.12 9.43 -0.55
N GLU A 119 19.57 8.89 -0.61
CA GLU A 119 19.65 7.91 -1.23
C GLU A 119 20.77 8.08 -1.72
N ASN A 120 21.19 8.67 -1.53
CA ASN A 120 22.06 8.91 -1.96
C ASN A 120 22.82 9.74 -1.46
N MET A 121 22.80 10.20 -1.29
CA MET A 121 23.49 10.94 -0.96
C MET A 121 23.71 11.12 0.23
N GLY A 122 23.23 10.90 0.83
CA GLY A 122 23.23 10.93 2.10
C GLY A 122 24.22 11.74 2.85
N ILE A 123 24.85 12.32 2.39
CA ILE A 123 25.78 13.00 2.96
C ILE A 123 25.35 13.99 3.81
N GLY A 124 25.35 14.96 3.52
CA GLY A 124 25.01 16.04 4.33
C GLY A 124 23.73 15.86 5.02
N ALA A 125 22.95 15.12 4.41
CA ALA A 125 21.65 14.87 4.97
C ALA A 125 21.75 14.44 6.40
N ASN A 126 22.69 13.62 6.70
CA ASN A 126 22.83 13.11 8.03
C ASN A 126 23.11 14.20 9.05
N SER A 127 23.70 15.24 8.64
CA SER A 127 24.03 16.31 9.56
C SER A 127 22.85 17.25 9.79
N MET A 128 21.77 17.02 9.10
CA MET A 128 20.60 17.86 9.23
C MET A 128 19.81 17.58 10.49
N TYR A 129 20.12 16.59 11.20
CA TYR A 129 19.33 16.24 12.38
C TYR A 129 19.96 16.64 13.65
#